data_04a77a469c1e9367a54066c064509f70
#
_entry.id   04a77a469c1e9367a54066c064509f70
#
_cell.length_a   1.000
_cell.length_b   1.000
_cell.length_c   1.000
_cell.angle_alpha   90.00
_cell.angle_beta   90.00
_cell.angle_gamma   90.00
#
_symmetry.space_group_name_H-M   'P 1'
#
loop_
_entity.id
_entity.type
_entity.pdbx_description
1 polymer ?
#
loop_
_entity_poly.entity_id
_entity_poly.type
_entity_poly.pdbx_seq_one_letter_code
_entity_poly.pdbx_strand_id
1 'polypeptide(L)'
;HYPLRRQRQMCIRDRRSDIASFYLLGVAAAFNDWDKMFMGLWQAQEEYERTGNEETLKSKTNIDFGKPYLPKRQELDRVPEDLMDRAGDYGERVVPENVRFLVVTVDVQGNRFEVQVQGVGVIPGGDNWDLWVIDRYKIDKSNRKDSDGERKFLQPASYLEDWDLLTEKVLDRGYPLADDSGRIMMPKLVGCDPAGKKGTTSMAYKYWRRLRKKGKHSRFKLLKGEPRLSAPRQQIRYPDSGRKDRHADARGEIPVLHLNSNVLKDWLNHLL
;
A
#
# COMPACT_ATOMS: atom_id res chain seq x y z
N HIS A 1 1.66 31.38 6.03
CA HIS A 1 1.18 31.66 7.42
C HIS A 1 -0.13 30.97 7.80
N TYR A 2 -0.85 30.30 6.90
CA TYR A 2 -2.18 29.71 7.16
C TYR A 2 -2.18 28.30 7.80
N PRO A 3 -1.25 27.36 7.53
CA PRO A 3 -1.32 26.02 8.11
C PRO A 3 -1.06 25.98 9.62
N LEU A 4 -0.14 26.81 10.11
CA LEU A 4 0.22 26.86 11.53
C LEU A 4 -0.90 27.40 12.44
N ARG A 5 -1.77 28.28 11.93
CA ARG A 5 -2.93 28.79 12.68
C ARG A 5 -4.01 27.72 12.88
N ARG A 6 -4.24 26.86 11.89
CA ARG A 6 -5.22 25.74 12.01
C ARG A 6 -4.75 24.67 12.97
N GLN A 7 -3.47 24.31 12.96
CA GLN A 7 -2.91 23.38 13.95
C GLN A 7 -2.99 23.94 15.38
N ARG A 8 -2.67 25.22 15.61
CA ARG A 8 -2.83 25.86 16.90
C ARG A 8 -4.30 25.90 17.36
N GLN A 9 -5.26 26.13 16.46
CA GLN A 9 -6.68 26.13 16.81
C GLN A 9 -7.21 24.72 17.12
N MET A 10 -6.70 23.66 16.49
CA MET A 10 -7.07 22.29 16.82
C MET A 10 -6.54 21.88 18.19
N CYS A 11 -5.29 22.19 18.52
CA CYS A 11 -4.72 21.89 19.85
C CYS A 11 -5.36 22.69 20.98
N ILE A 12 -5.83 23.92 20.72
CA ILE A 12 -6.53 24.75 21.74
C ILE A 12 -8.00 24.33 21.95
N ARG A 13 -8.64 23.72 20.93
CA ARG A 13 -10.04 23.23 21.06
C ARG A 13 -10.12 21.87 21.74
N ASP A 14 -9.06 21.07 21.71
CA ASP A 14 -9.06 19.78 22.39
C ASP A 14 -8.60 19.96 23.85
N ARG A 15 -9.55 20.33 24.71
CA ARG A 15 -9.35 20.60 26.15
C ARG A 15 -8.94 19.36 26.97
N ARG A 16 -8.46 18.29 26.35
CA ARG A 16 -8.12 17.02 26.98
C ARG A 16 -6.63 16.66 26.94
N SER A 17 -5.78 17.51 26.36
CA SER A 17 -4.35 17.25 26.32
C SER A 17 -3.61 18.08 27.37
N ASP A 18 -3.08 17.41 28.38
CA ASP A 18 -2.18 18.01 29.37
C ASP A 18 -0.74 18.14 28.85
N ILE A 19 -0.53 17.86 27.54
CA ILE A 19 0.79 17.88 26.91
C ILE A 19 0.88 19.10 25.98
N ALA A 20 1.82 20.00 26.28
CA ALA A 20 2.26 21.06 25.38
C ALA A 20 3.44 20.55 24.55
N SER A 21 3.35 20.59 23.20
CA SER A 21 4.46 20.28 22.32
C SER A 21 5.02 21.56 21.70
N PHE A 22 6.36 21.63 21.65
CA PHE A 22 7.08 22.76 21.07
C PHE A 22 7.84 22.28 19.85
N TYR A 23 7.82 23.08 18.80
CA TYR A 23 8.61 22.83 17.60
C TYR A 23 9.88 23.66 17.66
N LEU A 24 11.04 22.99 17.62
CA LEU A 24 12.35 23.61 17.59
C LEU A 24 13.04 23.24 16.29
N LEU A 25 13.47 24.22 15.52
CA LEU A 25 14.28 23.99 14.33
C LEU A 25 15.66 23.47 14.72
N GLY A 26 16.18 22.49 13.98
CA GLY A 26 17.49 21.90 14.25
C GLY A 26 18.64 22.91 14.26
N VAL A 27 18.56 23.97 13.45
CA VAL A 27 19.52 25.09 13.47
C VAL A 27 19.51 25.90 14.78
N ALA A 28 18.46 25.82 15.57
CA ALA A 28 18.38 26.44 16.90
C ALA A 28 18.89 25.54 18.01
N ALA A 29 19.23 24.28 17.70
CA ALA A 29 19.81 23.34 18.66
C ALA A 29 21.29 23.66 18.87
N ALA A 30 21.66 24.00 20.09
CA ALA A 30 23.02 24.41 20.46
C ALA A 30 24.07 23.27 20.38
N PHE A 31 23.65 22.04 20.05
CA PHE A 31 24.49 20.86 20.08
C PHE A 31 25.11 20.49 18.72
N ASN A 32 24.66 21.09 17.64
CA ASN A 32 25.12 20.78 16.30
C ASN A 32 25.94 21.91 15.69
N ASP A 33 27.02 21.54 15.05
CA ASP A 33 27.85 22.42 14.25
C ASP A 33 27.12 22.76 12.92
N TRP A 34 26.87 24.01 12.70
CA TRP A 34 26.16 24.49 11.50
C TRP A 34 26.88 24.11 10.20
N ASP A 35 28.21 24.22 10.18
CA ASP A 35 28.98 23.87 8.99
C ASP A 35 28.76 22.39 8.61
N LYS A 36 28.77 21.50 9.59
CA LYS A 36 28.51 20.06 9.36
C LYS A 36 27.08 19.81 8.91
N MET A 37 26.11 20.53 9.48
CA MET A 37 24.70 20.40 9.10
C MET A 37 24.48 20.83 7.64
N PHE A 38 25.00 22.00 7.25
CA PHE A 38 24.84 22.51 5.89
C PHE A 38 25.64 21.72 4.86
N MET A 39 26.86 21.32 5.18
CA MET A 39 27.64 20.42 4.31
C MET A 39 26.97 19.07 4.12
N GLY A 40 26.42 18.49 5.18
CA GLY A 40 25.67 17.24 5.09
C GLY A 40 24.40 17.36 4.24
N LEU A 41 23.69 18.48 4.33
CA LEU A 41 22.53 18.75 3.49
C LEU A 41 22.91 18.91 2.02
N TRP A 42 23.99 19.67 1.76
CA TRP A 42 24.48 19.87 0.40
C TRP A 42 24.93 18.57 -0.27
N GLN A 43 25.69 17.74 0.44
CA GLN A 43 26.08 16.41 -0.04
C GLN A 43 24.87 15.51 -0.34
N ALA A 44 23.86 15.56 0.52
CA ALA A 44 22.61 14.82 0.30
C ALA A 44 21.84 15.33 -0.92
N GLN A 45 21.90 16.64 -1.17
CA GLN A 45 21.32 17.25 -2.36
C GLN A 45 22.05 16.82 -3.65
N GLU A 46 23.38 16.81 -3.66
CA GLU A 46 24.18 16.31 -4.79
C GLU A 46 23.94 14.81 -5.04
N GLU A 47 23.84 14.01 -3.96
CA GLU A 47 23.49 12.60 -4.08
C GLU A 47 22.12 12.42 -4.76
N TYR A 48 21.14 13.21 -4.34
CA TYR A 48 19.81 13.19 -4.96
C TYR A 48 19.87 13.57 -6.46
N GLU A 49 20.56 14.62 -6.82
CA GLU A 49 20.68 15.08 -8.21
C GLU A 49 21.36 14.03 -9.10
N ARG A 50 22.32 13.29 -8.56
CA ARG A 50 23.05 12.24 -9.26
C ARG A 50 22.27 10.91 -9.34
N THR A 51 21.54 10.53 -8.30
CA THR A 51 20.96 9.18 -8.16
C THR A 51 19.43 9.14 -8.21
N GLY A 52 18.76 10.28 -8.03
CA GLY A 52 17.32 10.37 -7.86
C GLY A 52 16.81 9.83 -6.50
N ASN A 53 17.72 9.45 -5.58
CA ASN A 53 17.35 8.91 -4.28
C ASN A 53 17.23 10.02 -3.23
N GLU A 54 16.02 10.24 -2.72
CA GLU A 54 15.70 11.30 -1.75
C GLU A 54 15.95 10.92 -0.28
N GLU A 55 16.31 9.66 0.04
CA GLU A 55 16.34 9.16 1.42
C GLU A 55 17.35 9.89 2.31
N THR A 56 18.56 10.15 1.79
CA THR A 56 19.58 10.90 2.54
C THR A 56 19.15 12.34 2.75
N LEU A 57 18.59 12.97 1.72
CA LEU A 57 18.09 14.35 1.77
C LEU A 57 16.92 14.49 2.75
N LYS A 58 15.97 13.57 2.71
CA LYS A 58 14.85 13.49 3.62
C LYS A 58 15.29 13.29 5.07
N SER A 59 16.25 12.37 5.30
CA SER A 59 16.81 12.12 6.63
C SER A 59 17.47 13.38 7.18
N LYS A 60 18.31 14.07 6.41
CA LYS A 60 18.98 15.30 6.79
C LYS A 60 17.99 16.42 7.11
N THR A 61 16.99 16.61 6.26
CA THR A 61 15.95 17.64 6.46
C THR A 61 15.13 17.37 7.72
N ASN A 62 14.68 16.13 7.94
CA ASN A 62 13.82 15.79 9.08
C ASN A 62 14.59 15.76 10.39
N ILE A 63 15.79 15.19 10.41
CA ILE A 63 16.54 14.94 11.65
C ILE A 63 17.41 16.14 12.01
N ASP A 64 18.28 16.58 11.08
CA ASP A 64 19.26 17.61 11.39
C ASP A 64 18.60 19.02 11.41
N PHE A 65 17.68 19.29 10.51
CA PHE A 65 17.00 20.59 10.44
C PHE A 65 15.67 20.62 11.18
N GLY A 66 15.13 19.46 11.59
CA GLY A 66 13.82 19.37 12.26
C GLY A 66 12.66 19.90 11.39
N LYS A 67 12.82 19.89 10.07
CA LYS A 67 11.78 20.31 9.13
C LYS A 67 11.10 19.11 8.51
N PRO A 68 9.77 19.09 8.37
CA PRO A 68 9.12 18.06 7.59
C PRO A 68 9.61 18.14 6.14
N TYR A 69 10.20 17.03 5.66
CA TYR A 69 10.61 16.92 4.27
C TYR A 69 9.38 16.72 3.39
N LEU A 70 9.21 17.56 2.42
CA LEU A 70 8.26 17.36 1.33
C LEU A 70 9.05 16.79 0.15
N PRO A 71 8.69 15.62 -0.38
CA PRO A 71 9.32 15.10 -1.58
C PRO A 71 9.27 16.15 -2.69
N LYS A 72 10.39 16.40 -3.37
CA LYS A 72 10.49 17.44 -4.40
C LYS A 72 9.45 17.31 -5.52
N ARG A 73 8.91 16.12 -5.71
CA ARG A 73 7.82 15.84 -6.65
C ARG A 73 6.42 16.15 -6.13
N GLN A 74 6.25 16.27 -4.81
CA GLN A 74 5.00 16.82 -4.24
C GLN A 74 4.96 18.37 -4.30
N GLU A 75 6.09 19.01 -4.59
CA GLU A 75 6.14 20.45 -4.92
C GLU A 75 5.63 20.75 -6.33
N LEU A 76 5.56 19.75 -7.21
CA LEU A 76 4.76 19.85 -8.42
C LEU A 76 3.30 19.76 -7.98
N ASP A 77 2.59 20.88 -8.00
CA ASP A 77 1.15 20.97 -7.82
C ASP A 77 0.46 20.09 -8.86
N ARG A 78 0.42 18.75 -8.58
CA ARG A 78 -0.36 17.82 -9.38
C ARG A 78 -1.81 18.06 -9.04
N VAL A 79 -2.48 18.75 -9.90
CA VAL A 79 -3.92 18.96 -9.79
C VAL A 79 -4.61 17.62 -10.12
N PRO A 80 -5.64 17.20 -9.35
CA PRO A 80 -6.40 16.01 -9.69
C PRO A 80 -6.89 15.99 -11.14
N GLU A 81 -7.16 17.16 -11.70
CA GLU A 81 -7.58 17.37 -13.09
C GLU A 81 -6.54 16.84 -14.09
N ASP A 82 -5.24 17.08 -13.87
CA ASP A 82 -4.16 16.60 -14.76
C ASP A 82 -4.11 15.06 -14.81
N LEU A 83 -4.46 14.38 -13.70
CA LEU A 83 -4.57 12.92 -13.66
C LEU A 83 -5.85 12.43 -14.35
N MET A 84 -6.94 13.19 -14.25
CA MET A 84 -8.18 12.86 -14.93
C MET A 84 -8.07 13.03 -16.45
N ASP A 85 -7.37 14.05 -16.92
CA ASP A 85 -7.11 14.29 -18.34
C ASP A 85 -6.24 13.19 -18.98
N ARG A 86 -5.46 12.48 -18.16
CA ARG A 86 -4.67 11.32 -18.59
C ARG A 86 -5.46 10.01 -18.53
N ALA A 87 -6.69 10.03 -18.03
CA ALA A 87 -7.51 8.83 -17.99
C ALA A 87 -7.87 8.38 -19.40
N GLY A 88 -7.62 7.12 -19.71
CA GLY A 88 -8.02 6.52 -20.99
C GLY A 88 -9.50 6.19 -21.03
N ASP A 89 -10.11 6.25 -22.20
CA ASP A 89 -11.50 5.86 -22.43
C ASP A 89 -11.60 4.36 -22.78
N TYR A 90 -11.43 3.50 -21.76
CA TYR A 90 -11.41 2.05 -21.94
C TYR A 90 -12.70 1.34 -21.60
N GLY A 91 -13.71 2.07 -21.09
CA GLY A 91 -14.90 1.48 -20.51
C GLY A 91 -14.68 0.86 -19.13
N GLU A 92 -15.73 0.73 -18.36
CA GLU A 92 -15.66 0.17 -17.02
C GLU A 92 -15.35 -1.33 -17.05
N ARG A 93 -14.32 -1.74 -16.28
CA ARG A 93 -13.95 -3.15 -16.07
C ARG A 93 -13.53 -3.89 -17.34
N VAL A 94 -13.07 -3.17 -18.32
CA VAL A 94 -12.55 -3.70 -19.58
C VAL A 94 -11.03 -3.65 -19.55
N VAL A 95 -10.37 -4.70 -20.04
CA VAL A 95 -8.92 -4.80 -20.05
C VAL A 95 -8.39 -4.29 -21.39
N PRO A 96 -7.60 -3.20 -21.42
CA PRO A 96 -7.02 -2.66 -22.65
C PRO A 96 -6.07 -3.65 -23.36
N GLU A 97 -5.89 -3.49 -24.65
CA GLU A 97 -5.10 -4.40 -25.51
C GLU A 97 -3.65 -4.59 -25.06
N ASN A 98 -3.03 -3.54 -24.50
CA ASN A 98 -1.62 -3.57 -24.09
C ASN A 98 -1.38 -4.27 -22.76
N VAL A 99 -2.43 -4.60 -22.01
CA VAL A 99 -2.34 -5.32 -20.75
C VAL A 99 -1.95 -6.79 -21.00
N ARG A 100 -0.95 -7.26 -20.28
CA ARG A 100 -0.45 -8.64 -20.39
C ARG A 100 -0.92 -9.53 -19.24
N PHE A 101 -1.16 -8.96 -18.08
CA PHE A 101 -1.71 -9.69 -16.93
C PHE A 101 -2.35 -8.72 -15.94
N LEU A 102 -3.23 -9.27 -15.08
CA LEU A 102 -3.87 -8.53 -14.01
C LEU A 102 -3.21 -8.84 -12.67
N VAL A 103 -3.00 -7.80 -11.89
CA VAL A 103 -2.60 -7.87 -10.48
C VAL A 103 -3.70 -7.23 -9.65
N VAL A 104 -4.04 -7.84 -8.53
CA VAL A 104 -5.06 -7.33 -7.62
C VAL A 104 -4.44 -7.05 -6.27
N THR A 105 -4.77 -5.93 -5.67
CA THR A 105 -4.45 -5.61 -4.29
C THR A 105 -5.71 -5.61 -3.45
N VAL A 106 -5.59 -6.18 -2.25
CA VAL A 106 -6.66 -6.25 -1.26
C VAL A 106 -6.17 -5.66 0.04
N ASP A 107 -6.82 -4.61 0.50
CA ASP A 107 -6.64 -4.04 1.83
C ASP A 107 -7.76 -4.50 2.75
N VAL A 108 -7.39 -5.03 3.92
CA VAL A 108 -8.33 -5.62 4.87
C VAL A 108 -8.72 -4.60 5.93
N GLN A 109 -9.93 -4.12 5.86
CA GLN A 109 -10.52 -3.22 6.84
C GLN A 109 -11.34 -3.98 7.90
N GLY A 110 -11.77 -3.27 8.95
CA GLY A 110 -12.51 -3.89 10.06
C GLY A 110 -13.81 -4.61 9.65
N ASN A 111 -14.46 -4.14 8.59
CA ASN A 111 -15.77 -4.63 8.14
C ASN A 111 -15.89 -4.78 6.61
N ARG A 112 -14.78 -4.71 5.86
CA ARG A 112 -14.77 -4.83 4.40
C ARG A 112 -13.40 -5.16 3.85
N PHE A 113 -13.36 -5.59 2.61
CA PHE A 113 -12.16 -5.64 1.78
C PHE A 113 -12.25 -4.51 0.74
N GLU A 114 -11.20 -3.69 0.65
CA GLU A 114 -10.98 -2.75 -0.44
C GLU A 114 -10.16 -3.45 -1.52
N VAL A 115 -10.68 -3.50 -2.72
CA VAL A 115 -10.07 -4.24 -3.83
C VAL A 115 -9.76 -3.28 -4.96
N GLN A 116 -8.52 -3.35 -5.48
CA GLN A 116 -8.13 -2.63 -6.68
C GLN A 116 -7.49 -3.61 -7.66
N VAL A 117 -7.96 -3.57 -8.91
CA VAL A 117 -7.48 -4.39 -10.01
C VAL A 117 -6.66 -3.53 -10.95
N GLN A 118 -5.44 -3.96 -11.24
CA GLN A 118 -4.52 -3.26 -12.11
C GLN A 118 -4.10 -4.15 -13.26
N GLY A 119 -4.15 -3.62 -14.46
CA GLY A 119 -3.50 -4.18 -15.62
C GLY A 119 -2.03 -3.79 -15.65
N VAL A 120 -1.18 -4.74 -15.99
CA VAL A 120 0.26 -4.52 -16.16
C VAL A 120 0.62 -4.93 -17.58
N GLY A 121 1.32 -4.06 -18.28
CA GLY A 121 1.73 -4.33 -19.66
C GLY A 121 2.83 -3.42 -20.14
N VAL A 122 3.07 -3.42 -21.43
CA VAL A 122 4.10 -2.61 -22.08
C VAL A 122 3.45 -1.86 -23.23
N ILE A 123 3.70 -0.57 -23.33
CA ILE A 123 3.24 0.22 -24.48
C ILE A 123 4.08 -0.18 -25.69
N PRO A 124 3.46 -0.41 -26.87
CA PRO A 124 4.19 -0.72 -28.08
C PRO A 124 5.22 0.36 -28.42
N GLY A 125 6.48 -0.05 -28.64
CA GLY A 125 7.59 0.86 -28.90
C GLY A 125 8.22 1.50 -27.68
N GLY A 126 7.76 1.16 -26.45
CA GLY A 126 8.34 1.61 -25.20
C GLY A 126 9.08 0.48 -24.47
N ASP A 127 10.15 0.83 -23.80
CA ASP A 127 10.93 -0.09 -22.96
C ASP A 127 10.39 -0.18 -21.51
N ASN A 128 9.37 0.59 -21.17
CA ASN A 128 8.84 0.72 -19.83
C ASN A 128 7.51 0.00 -19.66
N TRP A 129 7.29 -0.48 -18.44
CA TRP A 129 6.01 -1.02 -17.99
C TRP A 129 5.00 0.11 -17.79
N ASP A 130 3.76 -0.18 -18.15
CA ASP A 130 2.62 0.69 -17.87
C ASP A 130 1.59 -0.01 -16.99
N LEU A 131 0.81 0.81 -16.26
CA LEU A 131 -0.18 0.36 -15.30
C LEU A 131 -1.54 1.00 -15.61
N TRP A 132 -2.57 0.17 -15.69
CA TRP A 132 -3.96 0.59 -15.88
C TRP A 132 -4.80 0.23 -14.66
N VAL A 133 -5.56 1.16 -14.12
CA VAL A 133 -6.57 0.85 -13.12
C VAL A 133 -7.81 0.32 -13.85
N ILE A 134 -8.07 -0.97 -13.70
CA ILE A 134 -9.17 -1.66 -14.40
C ILE A 134 -10.47 -1.63 -13.58
N ASP A 135 -10.37 -1.84 -12.27
CA ASP A 135 -11.53 -1.87 -11.40
C ASP A 135 -11.14 -1.51 -9.96
N ARG A 136 -12.05 -0.86 -9.25
CA ARG A 136 -11.91 -0.61 -7.82
C ARG A 136 -13.27 -0.76 -7.15
N TYR A 137 -13.34 -1.62 -6.16
CA TYR A 137 -14.58 -1.91 -5.45
C TYR A 137 -14.33 -2.37 -4.03
N LYS A 138 -15.40 -2.35 -3.24
CA LYS A 138 -15.42 -2.91 -1.90
C LYS A 138 -16.27 -4.17 -1.83
N ILE A 139 -15.87 -5.08 -0.94
CA ILE A 139 -16.67 -6.22 -0.52
C ILE A 139 -16.98 -5.98 0.96
N ASP A 140 -18.19 -5.64 1.30
CA ASP A 140 -18.61 -5.28 2.66
C ASP A 140 -19.70 -6.20 3.23
N LYS A 141 -20.39 -6.97 2.37
CA LYS A 141 -21.43 -7.90 2.78
C LYS A 141 -20.94 -9.36 2.74
N SER A 142 -21.12 -10.03 3.86
CA SER A 142 -20.87 -11.46 4.03
C SER A 142 -21.95 -12.32 3.36
N ASN A 143 -21.67 -13.59 3.14
CA ASN A 143 -22.68 -14.59 2.85
C ASN A 143 -23.46 -15.03 4.11
N ARG A 144 -22.99 -14.66 5.31
CA ARG A 144 -23.70 -14.89 6.56
C ARG A 144 -24.92 -13.98 6.63
N LYS A 145 -26.03 -14.52 7.13
CA LYS A 145 -27.31 -13.80 7.30
C LYS A 145 -27.60 -13.59 8.79
N ASP A 146 -28.40 -12.59 9.08
CA ASP A 146 -29.00 -12.39 10.40
C ASP A 146 -30.35 -13.14 10.54
N SER A 147 -31.05 -12.91 11.66
CA SER A 147 -32.38 -13.48 11.93
C SER A 147 -33.43 -13.11 10.91
N ASP A 148 -33.28 -11.95 10.29
CA ASP A 148 -34.24 -11.38 9.34
C ASP A 148 -33.92 -11.76 7.88
N GLY A 149 -32.83 -12.56 7.69
CA GLY A 149 -32.38 -13.01 6.39
C GLY A 149 -31.48 -12.02 5.64
N GLU A 150 -31.16 -10.87 6.25
CA GLU A 150 -30.30 -9.85 5.67
C GLU A 150 -28.81 -10.24 5.77
N ARG A 151 -28.01 -9.86 4.76
CA ARG A 151 -26.58 -10.12 4.74
C ARG A 151 -25.86 -9.27 5.77
N LYS A 152 -25.12 -9.90 6.69
CA LYS A 152 -24.26 -9.22 7.68
C LYS A 152 -23.08 -8.54 7.03
N PHE A 153 -22.54 -7.51 7.69
CA PHE A 153 -21.25 -6.96 7.31
C PHE A 153 -20.13 -7.97 7.55
N LEU A 154 -19.06 -7.84 6.77
CA LEU A 154 -17.85 -8.63 6.94
C LEU A 154 -17.25 -8.39 8.33
N GLN A 155 -16.67 -9.44 8.86
CA GLN A 155 -15.83 -9.40 10.06
C GLN A 155 -14.56 -10.27 9.83
N PRO A 156 -13.60 -9.78 9.04
CA PRO A 156 -12.44 -10.56 8.63
C PRO A 156 -11.58 -11.07 9.79
N ALA A 157 -11.63 -10.39 10.94
CA ALA A 157 -10.91 -10.81 12.13
C ALA A 157 -11.54 -12.02 12.86
N SER A 158 -12.82 -12.32 12.59
CA SER A 158 -13.59 -13.28 13.35
C SER A 158 -14.08 -14.49 12.53
N TYR A 159 -14.36 -14.30 11.25
CA TYR A 159 -15.01 -15.32 10.42
C TYR A 159 -14.18 -15.66 9.18
N LEU A 160 -13.78 -16.93 9.09
CA LEU A 160 -13.01 -17.42 7.95
C LEU A 160 -13.85 -17.49 6.67
N GLU A 161 -15.14 -17.68 6.80
CA GLU A 161 -16.10 -17.71 5.68
C GLU A 161 -16.13 -16.38 4.91
N ASP A 162 -15.88 -15.28 5.59
CA ASP A 162 -15.83 -13.96 4.96
C ASP A 162 -14.65 -13.85 3.97
N TRP A 163 -13.56 -14.57 4.23
CA TRP A 163 -12.40 -14.65 3.33
C TRP A 163 -12.67 -15.48 2.06
N ASP A 164 -13.63 -16.42 2.09
CA ASP A 164 -13.98 -17.19 0.90
C ASP A 164 -14.52 -16.29 -0.23
N LEU A 165 -15.07 -15.13 0.10
CA LEU A 165 -15.47 -14.11 -0.86
C LEU A 165 -14.29 -13.59 -1.71
N LEU A 166 -13.07 -13.60 -1.19
CA LEU A 166 -11.88 -13.27 -1.98
C LEU A 166 -11.60 -14.31 -3.05
N THR A 167 -11.95 -15.58 -2.82
CA THR A 167 -11.85 -16.59 -3.88
C THR A 167 -12.85 -16.30 -4.99
N GLU A 168 -14.11 -16.12 -4.64
CA GLU A 168 -15.21 -15.94 -5.59
C GLU A 168 -15.14 -14.59 -6.33
N LYS A 169 -14.97 -13.50 -5.59
CA LYS A 169 -15.10 -12.15 -6.11
C LYS A 169 -13.79 -11.52 -6.57
N VAL A 170 -12.64 -12.14 -6.28
CA VAL A 170 -11.32 -11.61 -6.65
C VAL A 170 -10.50 -12.63 -7.44
N LEU A 171 -10.14 -13.78 -6.86
CA LEU A 171 -9.27 -14.76 -7.53
C LEU A 171 -9.90 -15.38 -8.80
N ASP A 172 -11.20 -15.66 -8.73
CA ASP A 172 -11.95 -16.33 -9.81
C ASP A 172 -12.81 -15.34 -10.63
N ARG A 173 -12.63 -14.03 -10.42
CA ARG A 173 -13.31 -12.99 -11.20
C ARG A 173 -12.52 -12.69 -12.46
N GLY A 174 -13.15 -12.88 -13.63
CA GLY A 174 -12.59 -12.53 -14.92
C GLY A 174 -13.02 -11.16 -15.41
N TYR A 175 -12.20 -10.56 -16.26
CA TYR A 175 -12.42 -9.24 -16.86
C TYR A 175 -12.37 -9.38 -18.40
N PRO A 176 -13.36 -8.84 -19.13
CA PRO A 176 -13.39 -8.92 -20.59
C PRO A 176 -12.24 -8.12 -21.20
N LEU A 177 -11.71 -8.59 -22.32
CA LEU A 177 -10.74 -7.86 -23.12
C LEU A 177 -11.44 -6.84 -24.02
N ALA A 178 -10.75 -5.74 -24.31
CA ALA A 178 -11.26 -4.67 -25.20
C ALA A 178 -11.28 -5.05 -26.68
N ASP A 179 -10.77 -6.23 -27.05
CA ASP A 179 -10.62 -6.69 -28.44
C ASP A 179 -11.89 -7.35 -29.04
N ASP A 180 -13.03 -7.21 -28.37
CA ASP A 180 -14.32 -7.79 -28.76
C ASP A 180 -14.29 -9.32 -29.02
N SER A 181 -13.23 -10.01 -28.62
CA SER A 181 -13.05 -11.45 -28.82
C SER A 181 -13.91 -12.32 -27.90
N GLY A 182 -14.57 -11.73 -26.91
CA GLY A 182 -15.28 -12.44 -25.86
C GLY A 182 -14.39 -13.15 -24.84
N ARG A 183 -13.06 -13.01 -24.98
CA ARG A 183 -12.08 -13.56 -24.05
C ARG A 183 -12.09 -12.79 -22.73
N ILE A 184 -11.74 -13.48 -21.67
CA ILE A 184 -11.62 -12.89 -20.33
C ILE A 184 -10.19 -13.09 -19.80
N MET A 185 -9.70 -12.11 -19.06
CA MET A 185 -8.42 -12.18 -18.35
C MET A 185 -8.66 -12.36 -16.85
N MET A 186 -8.03 -13.39 -16.30
CA MET A 186 -8.10 -13.68 -14.87
C MET A 186 -6.94 -13.00 -14.12
N PRO A 187 -7.12 -12.60 -12.85
CA PRO A 187 -6.03 -12.13 -12.03
C PRO A 187 -4.88 -13.14 -11.96
N LYS A 188 -3.68 -12.72 -12.33
CA LYS A 188 -2.47 -13.54 -12.25
C LYS A 188 -1.95 -13.63 -10.83
N LEU A 189 -2.07 -12.53 -10.07
CA LEU A 189 -1.57 -12.41 -8.72
C LEU A 189 -2.51 -11.52 -7.89
N VAL A 190 -2.77 -11.95 -6.66
CA VAL A 190 -3.52 -11.18 -5.66
C VAL A 190 -2.61 -10.96 -4.46
N GLY A 191 -2.32 -9.69 -4.15
CA GLY A 191 -1.60 -9.28 -2.95
C GLY A 191 -2.59 -8.80 -1.88
N CYS A 192 -2.51 -9.34 -0.68
CA CYS A 192 -3.40 -8.99 0.42
C CYS A 192 -2.59 -8.54 1.63
N ASP A 193 -2.87 -7.34 2.13
CA ASP A 193 -2.35 -6.86 3.41
C ASP A 193 -3.33 -7.22 4.53
N PRO A 194 -3.01 -8.21 5.38
CA PRO A 194 -3.86 -8.62 6.48
C PRO A 194 -3.61 -7.82 7.75
N ALA A 195 -2.94 -6.69 7.69
CA ALA A 195 -2.73 -5.82 8.86
C ALA A 195 -4.07 -5.24 9.34
N GLY A 196 -4.15 -4.87 10.60
CA GLY A 196 -5.33 -4.23 11.16
C GLY A 196 -5.78 -4.81 12.50
N LYS A 197 -7.09 -5.06 12.64
CA LYS A 197 -7.70 -5.52 13.89
C LYS A 197 -7.12 -6.87 14.36
N LYS A 198 -6.94 -7.02 15.68
CA LYS A 198 -6.50 -8.29 16.30
C LYS A 198 -7.35 -9.47 15.79
N GLY A 199 -6.70 -10.53 15.32
CA GLY A 199 -7.33 -11.71 14.74
C GLY A 199 -7.30 -11.76 13.20
N THR A 200 -7.22 -10.62 12.51
CA THR A 200 -7.23 -10.56 11.04
C THR A 200 -6.10 -11.38 10.42
N THR A 201 -4.87 -11.19 10.89
CA THR A 201 -3.69 -11.91 10.40
C THR A 201 -3.83 -13.43 10.59
N SER A 202 -4.36 -13.89 11.73
CA SER A 202 -4.60 -15.31 11.99
C SER A 202 -5.63 -15.91 11.02
N MET A 203 -6.71 -15.17 10.70
CA MET A 203 -7.71 -15.58 9.71
C MET A 203 -7.13 -15.60 8.29
N ALA A 204 -6.28 -14.62 7.94
CA ALA A 204 -5.57 -14.61 6.67
C ALA A 204 -4.68 -15.86 6.48
N TYR A 205 -4.00 -16.29 7.54
CA TYR A 205 -3.19 -17.51 7.53
C TYR A 205 -4.05 -18.78 7.37
N LYS A 206 -5.20 -18.84 8.05
CA LYS A 206 -6.17 -19.93 7.88
C LYS A 206 -6.71 -19.97 6.45
N TYR A 207 -7.03 -18.80 5.88
CA TYR A 207 -7.48 -18.67 4.50
C TYR A 207 -6.39 -19.10 3.50
N TRP A 208 -5.13 -18.68 3.68
CA TRP A 208 -4.01 -19.10 2.85
C TRP A 208 -3.86 -20.65 2.84
N ARG A 209 -3.98 -21.32 4.01
CA ARG A 209 -3.98 -22.77 4.10
C ARG A 209 -5.16 -23.40 3.35
N ARG A 210 -6.34 -22.78 3.41
CA ARG A 210 -7.52 -23.20 2.63
C ARG A 210 -7.24 -23.09 1.13
N LEU A 211 -6.65 -22.00 0.67
CA LEU A 211 -6.21 -21.84 -0.72
C LEU A 211 -5.15 -22.88 -1.12
N ARG A 212 -4.21 -23.21 -0.22
CA ARG A 212 -3.20 -24.25 -0.47
C ARG A 212 -3.84 -25.61 -0.71
N LYS A 213 -4.82 -25.99 0.09
CA LYS A 213 -5.58 -27.24 -0.11
C LYS A 213 -6.32 -27.27 -1.45
N LYS A 214 -6.74 -26.11 -1.96
CA LYS A 214 -7.42 -25.94 -3.26
C LYS A 214 -6.45 -25.70 -4.44
N GLY A 215 -5.13 -25.72 -4.23
CA GLY A 215 -4.13 -25.45 -5.26
C GLY A 215 -4.06 -23.98 -5.74
N LYS A 216 -4.74 -23.04 -5.07
CA LYS A 216 -4.84 -21.63 -5.48
C LYS A 216 -3.87 -20.68 -4.78
N HIS A 217 -3.11 -21.15 -3.79
CA HIS A 217 -2.23 -20.32 -2.95
C HIS A 217 -1.08 -19.66 -3.71
N SER A 218 -0.65 -20.23 -4.85
CA SER A 218 0.41 -19.65 -5.68
C SER A 218 0.06 -18.27 -6.22
N ARG A 219 -1.24 -18.05 -6.48
CA ARG A 219 -1.80 -16.78 -6.98
C ARG A 219 -2.13 -15.77 -5.86
N PHE A 220 -2.02 -16.17 -4.59
CA PHE A 220 -2.38 -15.33 -3.45
C PHE A 220 -1.17 -15.11 -2.55
N LYS A 221 -0.76 -13.86 -2.38
CA LYS A 221 0.39 -13.45 -1.56
C LYS A 221 -0.08 -12.60 -0.39
N LEU A 222 0.35 -12.97 0.81
CA LEU A 222 0.20 -12.11 1.97
C LEU A 222 1.31 -11.06 1.96
N LEU A 223 0.94 -9.82 2.17
CA LEU A 223 1.83 -8.66 2.16
C LEU A 223 2.03 -8.15 3.58
N LYS A 224 3.16 -7.51 3.82
CA LYS A 224 3.41 -6.73 5.03
C LYS A 224 4.33 -5.56 4.71
N GLY A 225 3.95 -4.36 5.12
CA GLY A 225 4.82 -3.19 5.06
C GLY A 225 6.03 -3.34 5.98
N GLU A 226 7.21 -2.97 5.50
CA GLU A 226 8.45 -2.91 6.28
C GLU A 226 8.86 -1.43 6.38
N PRO A 227 8.77 -0.80 7.56
CA PRO A 227 9.02 0.63 7.71
C PRO A 227 10.50 1.00 7.76
N ARG A 228 11.42 0.03 7.94
CA ARG A 228 12.85 0.31 8.05
C ARG A 228 13.41 0.75 6.70
N LEU A 229 14.04 1.91 6.66
CA LEU A 229 14.65 2.49 5.45
C LEU A 229 15.70 1.57 4.80
N SER A 230 16.52 0.91 5.63
CA SER A 230 17.57 -0.02 5.19
C SER A 230 17.06 -1.41 4.78
N ALA A 231 15.75 -1.65 4.86
CA ALA A 231 15.21 -2.95 4.46
C ALA A 231 15.28 -3.13 2.94
N PRO A 232 15.50 -4.35 2.43
CA PRO A 232 15.42 -4.63 1.01
C PRO A 232 14.07 -4.21 0.44
N ARG A 233 14.03 -3.81 -0.84
CA ARG A 233 12.80 -3.45 -1.56
C ARG A 233 11.69 -4.47 -1.35
N GLN A 234 12.06 -5.76 -1.37
CA GLN A 234 11.16 -6.87 -1.07
C GLN A 234 11.92 -8.04 -0.44
N GLN A 235 11.25 -8.76 0.45
CA GLN A 235 11.80 -9.95 1.09
C GLN A 235 10.68 -10.92 1.49
N ILE A 236 10.84 -12.21 1.19
CA ILE A 236 9.93 -13.23 1.70
C ILE A 236 10.41 -13.66 3.10
N ARG A 237 9.51 -13.65 4.06
CA ARG A 237 9.73 -14.16 5.41
C ARG A 237 8.66 -15.18 5.77
N TYR A 238 9.03 -16.09 6.66
CA TYR A 238 8.15 -17.13 7.21
C TYR A 238 7.92 -16.84 8.69
N PRO A 239 6.81 -16.17 9.05
CA PRO A 239 6.51 -15.87 10.45
C PRO A 239 6.41 -17.15 11.29
N ASP A 240 6.67 -17.03 12.60
CA ASP A 240 6.64 -18.12 13.59
C ASP A 240 7.58 -19.32 13.25
N SER A 241 8.61 -19.07 12.45
CA SER A 241 9.66 -20.08 12.19
C SER A 241 10.51 -20.38 13.42
N GLY A 242 10.58 -19.44 14.38
CA GLY A 242 11.20 -19.62 15.69
C GLY A 242 10.21 -19.83 16.82
N ARG A 243 10.64 -20.43 17.94
CA ARG A 243 9.77 -20.74 19.10
C ARG A 243 9.14 -19.51 19.78
N LYS A 244 9.61 -18.29 19.48
CA LYS A 244 9.22 -17.06 20.19
C LYS A 244 8.03 -16.29 19.57
N ASP A 245 7.70 -16.51 18.29
CA ASP A 245 6.71 -15.69 17.57
C ASP A 245 5.47 -16.47 17.14
N ARG A 246 4.74 -17.07 18.08
CA ARG A 246 3.54 -17.87 17.78
C ARG A 246 2.22 -17.09 17.82
N HIS A 247 2.26 -15.77 17.77
CA HIS A 247 1.05 -14.95 17.97
C HIS A 247 -0.03 -15.10 16.89
N ALA A 248 0.32 -15.44 15.66
CA ALA A 248 -0.62 -15.55 14.55
C ALA A 248 -0.73 -16.95 13.95
N ASP A 249 -0.09 -17.93 14.55
CA ASP A 249 -0.17 -19.37 14.16
C ASP A 249 0.29 -19.64 12.71
N ALA A 250 1.32 -18.93 12.22
CA ALA A 250 1.88 -19.15 10.89
C ALA A 250 2.75 -20.43 10.79
N ARG A 251 3.32 -20.87 11.90
CA ARG A 251 4.14 -22.11 12.05
C ARG A 251 5.31 -22.22 11.06
N GLY A 252 5.82 -21.12 10.55
CA GLY A 252 6.94 -21.09 9.61
C GLY A 252 6.64 -21.65 8.21
N GLU A 253 5.37 -21.91 7.88
CA GLU A 253 4.98 -22.51 6.59
C GLU A 253 4.36 -21.51 5.60
N ILE A 254 3.98 -20.32 6.06
CA ILE A 254 3.27 -19.34 5.26
C ILE A 254 4.24 -18.24 4.81
N PRO A 255 4.51 -18.12 3.51
CA PRO A 255 5.33 -17.04 2.99
C PRO A 255 4.59 -15.70 3.07
N VAL A 256 5.18 -14.73 3.72
CA VAL A 256 4.72 -13.34 3.75
C VAL A 256 5.73 -12.49 3.01
N LEU A 257 5.28 -11.74 2.02
CA LEU A 257 6.10 -10.81 1.26
C LEU A 257 6.19 -9.49 2.00
N HIS A 258 7.35 -9.20 2.56
CA HIS A 258 7.66 -7.92 3.18
C HIS A 258 8.08 -6.93 2.10
N LEU A 259 7.48 -5.76 2.09
CA LEU A 259 7.68 -4.69 1.12
C LEU A 259 8.18 -3.44 1.83
N ASN A 260 9.29 -2.87 1.38
CA ASN A 260 9.73 -1.57 1.84
C ASN A 260 8.81 -0.49 1.24
N SER A 261 7.84 -0.06 2.05
CA SER A 261 6.79 0.86 1.62
C SER A 261 7.33 2.24 1.22
N ASN A 262 8.45 2.68 1.80
CA ASN A 262 9.04 3.97 1.44
C ASN A 262 9.63 3.92 0.03
N VAL A 263 10.51 2.95 -0.24
CA VAL A 263 11.11 2.77 -1.56
C VAL A 263 10.06 2.57 -2.66
N LEU A 264 8.99 1.81 -2.37
CA LEU A 264 7.94 1.57 -3.35
C LEU A 264 7.06 2.79 -3.60
N LYS A 265 6.79 3.62 -2.58
CA LYS A 265 6.06 4.88 -2.74
C LYS A 265 6.88 5.88 -3.54
N ASP A 266 8.17 5.99 -3.27
CA ASP A 266 9.06 6.86 -4.03
C ASP A 266 9.13 6.42 -5.49
N TRP A 267 9.21 5.12 -5.74
CA TRP A 267 9.16 4.59 -7.11
C TRP A 267 7.82 4.84 -7.80
N LEU A 268 6.69 4.68 -7.10
CA LEU A 268 5.36 4.98 -7.66
C LEU A 268 5.24 6.48 -8.00
N ASN A 269 5.71 7.36 -7.12
CA ASN A 269 5.75 8.80 -7.40
C ASN A 269 6.60 9.14 -8.63
N HIS A 270 7.52 8.28 -8.99
CA HIS A 270 8.36 8.41 -10.18
C HIS A 270 7.61 8.05 -11.48
N LEU A 271 6.66 7.15 -11.39
CA LEU A 271 5.86 6.72 -12.54
C LEU A 271 4.66 7.62 -12.84
N LEU A 272 4.17 8.34 -11.83
CA LEU A 272 3.06 9.28 -11.94
C LEU A 272 3.51 10.64 -12.44
#